data_01ef6046791aeeea80b760ddd630f2d8
#
_entry.id   01ef6046791aeeea80b760ddd630f2d8
#
_cell.length_a   1.000
_cell.length_b   1.000
_cell.length_c   1.000
_cell.angle_alpha   90.00
_cell.angle_beta   90.00
_cell.angle_gamma   90.00
#
_symmetry.space_group_name_H-M   'P 1'
#
loop_
_entity.id
_entity.type
_entity.pdbx_description
1 polymer ?
#
loop_
_entity_poly.entity_id
_entity_poly.type
_entity_poly.pdbx_seq_one_letter_code
_entity_poly.pdbx_strand_id
1 'polypeptide(L)'
;MIERYTRPQMKAIWDLKHKYEIWLEVELQACAAFEQTKQAPRGVAARIRKRARIDIDRIAEIEKVTKHDVIAFLESLMDTVGPDHRFLHMGLTSSDIVDTSLAIQMTEALDLILGGVERLRTILEQQAFRYKDLVMVGRSHGIHGEPISFGLKLALWYEEVGRHQARLRSVRGEIAVGKLSGAMGTFAHQGPKIEEYVCAKLGLKADPVSNQVVQRDRHASYATALALLAASIEKFATEIRHLQRTEVLEAEEYFSEGQKGSSAMPHKRNPIVSENLCGLARLVRANSVAAMENVALWHERDISHSSVERVIMPDSTILIDYMLAKVTDLIEHLVVYPDRMRRNLELTGGLVYSQRLLLALIEKGAQRKESYEAVQRNAMASWRGGGALQDLAEKDPFISQHLNGREIATCFNPQYYLRHLDQIYRRVFRRAKASSGVKKKRARS
;
A
#
# COMPACT_ATOMS: atom_id res chain seq x y z
N MET A 1 12.14 10.50 9.51
CA MET A 1 11.56 9.35 10.27
C MET A 1 12.60 8.76 11.21
N ILE A 2 12.19 8.13 12.32
CA ILE A 2 13.11 7.49 13.29
C ILE A 2 13.68 6.19 12.72
N GLU A 3 14.91 5.85 13.16
CA GLU A 3 15.67 4.68 12.70
C GLU A 3 14.88 3.37 12.82
N ARG A 4 14.09 3.21 13.90
CA ARG A 4 13.29 2.00 14.20
C ARG A 4 12.37 1.58 13.06
N TYR A 5 11.86 2.51 12.27
CA TYR A 5 10.90 2.27 11.18
C TYR A 5 11.50 2.48 9.79
N THR A 6 12.82 2.67 9.72
CA THR A 6 13.52 3.00 8.48
C THR A 6 14.32 1.81 7.96
N ARG A 7 13.94 1.27 6.79
CA ARG A 7 14.69 0.19 6.14
C ARG A 7 15.85 0.76 5.32
N PRO A 8 17.00 0.08 5.23
CA PRO A 8 18.21 0.64 4.61
C PRO A 8 18.02 1.12 3.17
N GLN A 9 17.29 0.37 2.34
CA GLN A 9 17.08 0.73 0.92
C GLN A 9 16.28 2.03 0.78
N MET A 10 15.22 2.19 1.58
CA MET A 10 14.41 3.41 1.55
C MET A 10 15.15 4.61 2.19
N LYS A 11 15.97 4.35 3.24
CA LYS A 11 16.85 5.36 3.83
C LYS A 11 17.80 5.95 2.80
N ALA A 12 18.41 5.09 1.97
CA ALA A 12 19.38 5.52 0.96
C ALA A 12 18.78 6.50 -0.08
N ILE A 13 17.49 6.34 -0.43
CA ILE A 13 16.81 7.25 -1.36
C ILE A 13 16.66 8.66 -0.77
N TRP A 14 16.41 8.77 0.53
CA TRP A 14 16.20 10.05 1.22
C TRP A 14 17.44 10.61 1.91
N ASP A 15 18.61 9.97 1.70
CA ASP A 15 19.88 10.45 2.23
C ASP A 15 20.30 11.76 1.54
N LEU A 16 20.91 12.67 2.32
CA LEU A 16 21.36 13.97 1.78
C LEU A 16 22.38 13.81 0.67
N LYS A 17 23.26 12.78 0.75
CA LYS A 17 24.24 12.54 -0.29
C LYS A 17 23.53 12.18 -1.60
N HIS A 18 22.58 11.26 -1.58
CA HIS A 18 21.81 10.87 -2.77
C HIS A 18 21.03 12.06 -3.36
N LYS A 19 20.39 12.86 -2.50
CA LYS A 19 19.71 14.10 -2.91
C LYS A 19 20.67 15.02 -3.70
N TYR A 20 21.83 15.31 -3.16
CA TYR A 20 22.79 16.20 -3.85
C TYR A 20 23.45 15.54 -5.07
N GLU A 21 23.62 14.24 -5.11
CA GLU A 21 24.03 13.51 -6.31
C GLU A 21 22.99 13.68 -7.44
N ILE A 22 21.71 13.60 -7.14
CA ILE A 22 20.66 13.86 -8.13
C ILE A 22 20.67 15.35 -8.55
N TRP A 23 20.83 16.29 -7.61
CA TRP A 23 20.94 17.71 -7.96
C TRP A 23 22.09 17.98 -8.93
N LEU A 24 23.26 17.41 -8.66
CA LEU A 24 24.40 17.49 -9.55
C LEU A 24 24.09 16.87 -10.93
N GLU A 25 23.40 15.74 -10.95
CA GLU A 25 23.03 15.08 -12.20
C GLU A 25 22.08 15.93 -13.05
N VAL A 26 21.08 16.58 -12.44
CA VAL A 26 20.18 17.53 -13.14
C VAL A 26 20.99 18.68 -13.76
N GLU A 27 21.88 19.29 -13.00
CA GLU A 27 22.77 20.36 -13.47
C GLU A 27 23.70 19.91 -14.60
N LEU A 28 24.27 18.70 -14.51
CA LEU A 28 25.14 18.12 -15.53
C LEU A 28 24.38 17.84 -16.84
N GLN A 29 23.14 17.36 -16.74
CA GLN A 29 22.31 17.14 -17.93
C GLN A 29 21.87 18.47 -18.56
N ALA A 30 21.64 19.53 -17.75
CA ALA A 30 21.41 20.88 -18.26
C ALA A 30 22.64 21.40 -19.00
N CYS A 31 23.86 21.27 -18.41
CA CYS A 31 25.10 21.64 -19.08
C CYS A 31 25.29 20.86 -20.41
N ALA A 32 24.98 19.58 -20.47
CA ALA A 32 25.06 18.78 -21.67
C ALA A 32 24.05 19.24 -22.74
N ALA A 33 22.86 19.69 -22.35
CA ALA A 33 21.89 20.30 -23.23
C ALA A 33 22.39 21.67 -23.77
N PHE A 34 23.05 22.48 -22.91
CA PHE A 34 23.68 23.74 -23.35
C PHE A 34 24.80 23.53 -24.35
N GLU A 35 25.56 22.44 -24.27
CA GLU A 35 26.56 22.07 -25.29
C GLU A 35 25.88 21.77 -26.62
N GLN A 36 24.76 21.04 -26.65
CA GLN A 36 24.04 20.71 -27.87
C GLN A 36 23.42 21.94 -28.55
N THR A 37 22.96 22.89 -27.75
CA THR A 37 22.37 24.16 -28.24
C THR A 37 23.42 25.25 -28.47
N LYS A 38 24.71 24.95 -28.31
CA LYS A 38 25.86 25.87 -28.47
C LYS A 38 25.85 27.03 -27.47
N GLN A 39 25.20 26.87 -26.33
CA GLN A 39 25.23 27.86 -25.25
C GLN A 39 26.44 27.64 -24.31
N ALA A 40 27.02 26.43 -24.33
CA ALA A 40 28.25 26.09 -23.63
C ALA A 40 29.25 25.39 -24.57
N PRO A 41 30.57 25.50 -24.28
CA PRO A 41 31.60 24.78 -25.01
C PRO A 41 31.45 23.26 -24.88
N ARG A 42 31.82 22.50 -25.89
CA ARG A 42 31.81 21.05 -25.86
C ARG A 42 32.65 20.50 -24.70
N GLY A 43 32.15 19.47 -24.02
CA GLY A 43 32.84 18.77 -22.93
C GLY A 43 32.77 19.44 -21.57
N VAL A 44 32.00 20.53 -21.41
CA VAL A 44 31.79 21.22 -20.12
C VAL A 44 31.18 20.27 -19.09
N ALA A 45 30.10 19.60 -19.41
CA ALA A 45 29.45 18.66 -18.53
C ALA A 45 30.40 17.53 -18.03
N ALA A 46 31.20 16.99 -18.96
CA ALA A 46 32.18 15.96 -18.63
C ALA A 46 33.29 16.48 -17.69
N ARG A 47 33.80 17.72 -17.94
CA ARG A 47 34.81 18.32 -17.06
C ARG A 47 34.26 18.63 -15.68
N ILE A 48 33.04 19.15 -15.59
CA ILE A 48 32.35 19.40 -14.31
C ILE A 48 32.19 18.06 -13.57
N ARG A 49 31.64 17.01 -14.20
CA ARG A 49 31.46 15.69 -13.63
C ARG A 49 32.76 15.12 -13.04
N LYS A 50 33.87 15.28 -13.74
CA LYS A 50 35.18 14.80 -13.28
C LYS A 50 35.68 15.51 -12.04
N ARG A 51 35.41 16.81 -11.90
CA ARG A 51 35.95 17.68 -10.86
C ARG A 51 35.01 17.85 -9.66
N ALA A 52 33.70 17.88 -9.90
CA ALA A 52 32.71 18.10 -8.84
C ALA A 52 32.88 17.11 -7.67
N ARG A 53 32.84 17.63 -6.48
CA ARG A 53 32.85 16.88 -5.23
C ARG A 53 31.74 17.42 -4.34
N ILE A 54 30.87 16.51 -3.91
CA ILE A 54 29.78 16.85 -3.00
C ILE A 54 30.33 16.73 -1.58
N ASP A 55 30.36 17.85 -0.87
CA ASP A 55 30.74 17.96 0.53
C ASP A 55 29.53 18.47 1.32
N ILE A 56 28.86 17.58 2.05
CA ILE A 56 27.61 17.86 2.76
C ILE A 56 27.86 18.86 3.90
N ASP A 57 28.98 18.75 4.59
CA ASP A 57 29.32 19.63 5.70
C ASP A 57 29.60 21.05 5.19
N ARG A 58 30.32 21.16 4.08
CA ARG A 58 30.57 22.44 3.42
C ARG A 58 29.28 23.10 2.92
N ILE A 59 28.37 22.33 2.33
CA ILE A 59 27.04 22.83 1.91
C ILE A 59 26.29 23.37 3.13
N ALA A 60 26.28 22.63 4.23
CA ALA A 60 25.58 23.04 5.45
C ALA A 60 26.18 24.32 6.08
N GLU A 61 27.51 24.50 6.01
CA GLU A 61 28.18 25.73 6.46
C GLU A 61 27.79 26.94 5.62
N ILE A 62 27.80 26.82 4.29
CA ILE A 62 27.40 27.89 3.37
C ILE A 62 25.93 28.23 3.57
N GLU A 63 25.05 27.24 3.72
CA GLU A 63 23.61 27.44 3.93
C GLU A 63 23.31 28.21 5.21
N LYS A 64 24.10 28.07 6.28
CA LYS A 64 23.97 28.87 7.50
C LYS A 64 24.08 30.39 7.23
N VAL A 65 24.84 30.76 6.20
CA VAL A 65 25.04 32.19 5.80
C VAL A 65 24.03 32.59 4.74
N THR A 66 23.95 31.85 3.66
CA THR A 66 23.12 32.17 2.48
C THR A 66 21.63 31.99 2.74
N LYS A 67 21.25 31.17 3.72
CA LYS A 67 19.86 30.78 4.02
C LYS A 67 19.11 30.21 2.80
N HIS A 68 19.87 29.59 1.86
CA HIS A 68 19.34 29.06 0.62
C HIS A 68 20.09 27.78 0.19
N ASP A 69 19.42 26.66 0.21
CA ASP A 69 20.01 25.32 0.00
C ASP A 69 20.62 25.15 -1.41
N VAL A 70 19.93 25.56 -2.49
CA VAL A 70 20.44 25.42 -3.86
C VAL A 70 21.65 26.33 -4.10
N ILE A 71 21.64 27.56 -3.59
CA ILE A 71 22.80 28.45 -3.66
C ILE A 71 23.98 27.84 -2.89
N ALA A 72 23.75 27.32 -1.68
CA ALA A 72 24.81 26.68 -0.89
C ALA A 72 25.41 25.47 -1.60
N PHE A 73 24.58 24.65 -2.24
CA PHE A 73 25.02 23.54 -3.07
C PHE A 73 25.91 24.01 -4.25
N LEU A 74 25.46 25.01 -4.99
CA LEU A 74 26.20 25.54 -6.13
C LEU A 74 27.52 26.16 -5.71
N GLU A 75 27.53 26.99 -4.66
CA GLU A 75 28.76 27.61 -4.13
C GLU A 75 29.76 26.56 -3.64
N SER A 76 29.30 25.48 -3.01
CA SER A 76 30.18 24.39 -2.57
C SER A 76 30.94 23.71 -3.71
N LEU A 77 30.39 23.74 -4.92
CA LEU A 77 31.02 23.17 -6.11
C LEU A 77 32.08 24.08 -6.76
N MET A 78 32.07 25.40 -6.46
CA MET A 78 32.96 26.37 -7.10
C MET A 78 34.44 26.02 -6.88
N ASP A 79 34.80 25.66 -5.67
CA ASP A 79 36.17 25.35 -5.28
C ASP A 79 36.76 24.13 -6.04
N THR A 80 35.91 23.20 -6.43
CA THR A 80 36.33 21.96 -7.09
C THR A 80 36.16 22.02 -8.62
N VAL A 81 35.10 22.68 -9.11
CA VAL A 81 34.78 22.74 -10.56
C VAL A 81 35.65 23.76 -11.30
N GLY A 82 35.99 24.88 -10.67
CA GLY A 82 36.76 25.95 -11.27
C GLY A 82 35.99 26.75 -12.34
N PRO A 83 36.63 27.26 -13.40
CA PRO A 83 36.01 28.20 -14.36
C PRO A 83 34.74 27.69 -15.06
N ASP A 84 34.57 26.40 -15.19
CA ASP A 84 33.38 25.80 -15.77
C ASP A 84 32.12 25.95 -14.90
N HIS A 85 32.30 26.32 -13.61
CA HIS A 85 31.18 26.56 -12.68
C HIS A 85 30.13 27.54 -13.22
N ARG A 86 30.53 28.54 -14.02
CA ARG A 86 29.64 29.53 -14.64
C ARG A 86 28.53 28.93 -15.51
N PHE A 87 28.62 27.67 -15.89
CA PHE A 87 27.60 26.97 -16.69
C PHE A 87 26.61 26.21 -15.80
N LEU A 88 26.90 26.02 -14.50
CA LEU A 88 25.93 25.48 -13.56
C LEU A 88 24.82 26.50 -13.31
N HIS A 89 23.60 26.06 -13.20
CA HIS A 89 22.39 26.86 -12.92
C HIS A 89 22.13 27.99 -13.92
N MET A 90 22.76 27.96 -15.10
CA MET A 90 22.67 29.03 -16.08
C MET A 90 21.23 29.14 -16.64
N GLY A 91 20.52 30.21 -16.27
CA GLY A 91 19.14 30.48 -16.68
C GLY A 91 18.07 29.59 -16.02
N LEU A 92 18.44 28.79 -15.04
CA LEU A 92 17.55 27.96 -14.24
C LEU A 92 17.07 28.69 -12.99
N THR A 93 16.06 28.11 -12.34
CA THR A 93 15.62 28.49 -10.99
C THR A 93 15.74 27.28 -10.04
N SER A 94 15.79 27.54 -8.75
CA SER A 94 15.95 26.49 -7.73
C SER A 94 14.94 25.34 -7.90
N SER A 95 13.69 25.65 -8.23
CA SER A 95 12.65 24.63 -8.41
C SER A 95 12.87 23.76 -9.67
N ASP A 96 13.63 24.21 -10.67
CA ASP A 96 14.02 23.36 -11.80
C ASP A 96 14.87 22.17 -11.33
N ILE A 97 15.68 22.37 -10.29
CA ILE A 97 16.51 21.34 -9.67
C ILE A 97 15.73 20.58 -8.60
N VAL A 98 15.09 21.30 -7.68
CA VAL A 98 14.43 20.72 -6.49
C VAL A 98 13.25 19.83 -6.90
N ASP A 99 12.34 20.32 -7.75
CA ASP A 99 11.15 19.56 -8.15
C ASP A 99 11.53 18.36 -9.04
N THR A 100 12.44 18.57 -10.00
CA THR A 100 12.90 17.49 -10.88
C THR A 100 13.62 16.39 -10.08
N SER A 101 14.44 16.75 -9.11
CA SER A 101 15.11 15.78 -8.25
C SER A 101 14.16 15.08 -7.29
N LEU A 102 13.19 15.80 -6.72
CA LEU A 102 12.16 15.22 -5.86
C LEU A 102 11.33 14.18 -6.65
N ALA A 103 10.98 14.46 -7.91
CA ALA A 103 10.29 13.51 -8.76
C ALA A 103 11.10 12.21 -8.95
N ILE A 104 12.43 12.29 -9.08
CA ILE A 104 13.31 11.11 -9.15
C ILE A 104 13.24 10.32 -7.86
N GLN A 105 13.46 10.96 -6.69
CA GLN A 105 13.42 10.28 -5.39
C GLN A 105 12.06 9.65 -5.11
N MET A 106 10.96 10.35 -5.41
CA MET A 106 9.60 9.81 -5.25
C MET A 106 9.35 8.62 -6.19
N THR A 107 9.89 8.64 -7.40
CA THR A 107 9.79 7.53 -8.36
C THR A 107 10.57 6.31 -7.88
N GLU A 108 11.81 6.50 -7.41
CA GLU A 108 12.63 5.43 -6.83
C GLU A 108 11.98 4.82 -5.59
N ALA A 109 11.46 5.65 -4.68
CA ALA A 109 10.74 5.19 -3.49
C ALA A 109 9.50 4.37 -3.86
N LEU A 110 8.77 4.80 -4.89
CA LEU A 110 7.57 4.08 -5.33
C LEU A 110 7.91 2.76 -6.03
N ASP A 111 9.06 2.65 -6.69
CA ASP A 111 9.54 1.40 -7.27
C ASP A 111 9.85 0.36 -6.19
N LEU A 112 10.45 0.75 -5.06
CA LEU A 112 10.63 -0.13 -3.90
C LEU A 112 9.27 -0.55 -3.30
N ILE A 113 8.34 0.39 -3.14
CA ILE A 113 7.00 0.13 -2.62
C ILE A 113 6.24 -0.84 -3.53
N LEU A 114 6.31 -0.67 -4.84
CA LEU A 114 5.70 -1.59 -5.82
C LEU A 114 6.28 -3.00 -5.72
N GLY A 115 7.58 -3.14 -5.49
CA GLY A 115 8.23 -4.41 -5.19
C GLY A 115 7.68 -5.06 -3.90
N GLY A 116 7.49 -4.26 -2.85
CA GLY A 116 6.88 -4.71 -1.60
C GLY A 116 5.41 -5.15 -1.76
N VAL A 117 4.63 -4.41 -2.53
CA VAL A 117 3.23 -4.75 -2.86
C VAL A 117 3.15 -6.06 -3.66
N GLU A 118 4.04 -6.27 -4.62
CA GLU A 118 4.11 -7.53 -5.39
C GLU A 118 4.41 -8.72 -4.47
N ARG A 119 5.36 -8.56 -3.56
CA ARG A 119 5.69 -9.60 -2.57
C ARG A 119 4.50 -9.93 -1.66
N LEU A 120 3.84 -8.92 -1.10
CA LEU A 120 2.63 -9.10 -0.29
C LEU A 120 1.55 -9.86 -1.07
N ARG A 121 1.35 -9.48 -2.32
CA ARG A 121 0.37 -10.12 -3.20
C ARG A 121 0.69 -11.59 -3.45
N THR A 122 1.96 -11.92 -3.67
CA THR A 122 2.43 -13.30 -3.84
C THR A 122 2.16 -14.15 -2.59
N ILE A 123 2.46 -13.62 -1.40
CA ILE A 123 2.21 -14.32 -0.12
C ILE A 123 0.69 -14.50 0.10
N LEU A 124 -0.12 -13.48 -0.18
CA LEU A 124 -1.58 -13.60 -0.09
C LEU A 124 -2.14 -14.68 -1.02
N GLU A 125 -1.63 -14.78 -2.26
CA GLU A 125 -2.01 -15.86 -3.18
C GLU A 125 -1.66 -17.24 -2.61
N GLN A 126 -0.43 -17.42 -2.13
CA GLN A 126 0.02 -18.68 -1.54
C GLN A 126 -0.84 -19.10 -0.34
N GLN A 127 -1.06 -18.18 0.59
CA GLN A 127 -1.85 -18.44 1.80
C GLN A 127 -3.35 -18.63 1.47
N ALA A 128 -3.89 -17.91 0.49
CA ALA A 128 -5.26 -18.13 0.03
C ALA A 128 -5.46 -19.54 -0.50
N PHE A 129 -4.52 -20.06 -1.29
CA PHE A 129 -4.58 -21.46 -1.76
C PHE A 129 -4.35 -22.48 -0.65
N ARG A 130 -3.41 -22.22 0.27
CA ARG A 130 -3.11 -23.08 1.42
C ARG A 130 -4.35 -23.33 2.28
N TYR A 131 -5.13 -22.27 2.52
CA TYR A 131 -6.30 -22.32 3.40
C TYR A 131 -7.64 -22.29 2.65
N LYS A 132 -7.63 -22.63 1.36
CA LYS A 132 -8.81 -22.57 0.49
C LYS A 132 -10.01 -23.30 1.07
N ASP A 133 -9.80 -24.53 1.54
CA ASP A 133 -10.87 -25.40 2.01
C ASP A 133 -11.05 -25.38 3.55
N LEU A 134 -10.30 -24.52 4.24
CA LEU A 134 -10.42 -24.36 5.69
C LEU A 134 -11.65 -23.55 6.05
N VAL A 135 -12.66 -24.23 6.58
CA VAL A 135 -13.93 -23.63 6.98
C VAL A 135 -13.76 -22.85 8.29
N MET A 136 -14.36 -21.67 8.35
CA MET A 136 -14.52 -20.87 9.56
C MET A 136 -15.90 -20.21 9.57
N VAL A 137 -16.32 -19.66 10.71
CA VAL A 137 -17.53 -18.85 10.78
C VAL A 137 -17.25 -17.45 10.21
N GLY A 138 -18.09 -17.01 9.27
CA GLY A 138 -18.13 -15.62 8.82
C GLY A 138 -18.78 -14.74 9.90
N ARG A 139 -18.28 -13.52 10.08
CA ARG A 139 -18.84 -12.55 11.04
C ARG A 139 -19.19 -11.24 10.35
N SER A 140 -20.39 -10.73 10.64
CA SER A 140 -20.78 -9.36 10.35
C SER A 140 -21.28 -8.71 11.65
N HIS A 141 -21.02 -7.44 11.86
CA HIS A 141 -21.33 -6.74 13.12
C HIS A 141 -20.71 -7.40 14.40
N GLY A 142 -19.67 -8.23 14.23
CA GLY A 142 -19.09 -9.04 15.30
C GLY A 142 -19.88 -10.31 15.66
N ILE A 143 -21.01 -10.58 14.98
CA ILE A 143 -21.90 -11.71 15.22
C ILE A 143 -21.65 -12.81 14.19
N HIS A 144 -21.85 -14.06 14.60
CA HIS A 144 -21.74 -15.23 13.73
C HIS A 144 -22.81 -15.18 12.63
N GLY A 145 -22.35 -15.21 11.39
CA GLY A 145 -23.15 -15.39 10.17
C GLY A 145 -22.98 -16.80 9.61
N GLU A 146 -22.89 -16.91 8.30
CA GLU A 146 -22.75 -18.18 7.61
C GLU A 146 -21.29 -18.66 7.55
N PRO A 147 -21.05 -19.98 7.32
CA PRO A 147 -19.72 -20.53 7.08
C PRO A 147 -19.04 -19.86 5.87
N ILE A 148 -17.76 -19.58 6.00
CA ILE A 148 -16.87 -19.11 4.92
C ILE A 148 -15.57 -19.92 4.90
N SER A 149 -14.73 -19.70 3.89
CA SER A 149 -13.35 -20.21 3.86
C SER A 149 -12.37 -19.15 4.38
N PHE A 150 -11.40 -19.54 5.20
CA PHE A 150 -10.29 -18.66 5.60
C PHE A 150 -9.47 -18.22 4.38
N GLY A 151 -9.23 -19.13 3.42
CA GLY A 151 -8.58 -18.79 2.18
C GLY A 151 -9.35 -17.75 1.34
N LEU A 152 -10.69 -17.76 1.39
CA LEU A 152 -11.51 -16.75 0.70
C LEU A 152 -11.30 -15.36 1.30
N LYS A 153 -11.13 -15.23 2.61
CA LYS A 153 -10.77 -13.98 3.28
C LYS A 153 -9.43 -13.43 2.75
N LEU A 154 -8.42 -14.29 2.59
CA LEU A 154 -7.12 -13.91 2.05
C LEU A 154 -7.17 -13.59 0.54
N ALA A 155 -8.00 -14.29 -0.22
CA ALA A 155 -8.25 -13.98 -1.63
C ALA A 155 -8.89 -12.60 -1.83
N LEU A 156 -9.76 -12.16 -0.92
CA LEU A 156 -10.32 -10.81 -0.90
C LEU A 156 -9.21 -9.75 -0.71
N TRP A 157 -8.27 -9.99 0.21
CA TRP A 157 -7.12 -9.11 0.43
C TRP A 157 -6.18 -9.07 -0.79
N TYR A 158 -5.95 -10.21 -1.43
CA TYR A 158 -5.18 -10.30 -2.67
C TYR A 158 -5.73 -9.39 -3.78
N GLU A 159 -7.05 -9.42 -4.01
CA GLU A 159 -7.71 -8.56 -5.00
C GLU A 159 -7.62 -7.07 -4.63
N GLU A 160 -7.72 -6.74 -3.35
CA GLU A 160 -7.58 -5.39 -2.84
C GLU A 160 -6.17 -4.85 -3.06
N VAL A 161 -5.14 -5.64 -2.73
CA VAL A 161 -3.72 -5.30 -2.99
C VAL A 161 -3.46 -5.15 -4.49
N GLY A 162 -4.13 -5.94 -5.34
CA GLY A 162 -4.07 -5.77 -6.80
C GLY A 162 -4.58 -4.41 -7.28
N ARG A 163 -5.64 -3.88 -6.66
CA ARG A 163 -6.13 -2.52 -6.96
C ARG A 163 -5.16 -1.44 -6.48
N HIS A 164 -4.49 -1.64 -5.34
CA HIS A 164 -3.42 -0.73 -4.89
C HIS A 164 -2.24 -0.73 -5.84
N GLN A 165 -1.80 -1.90 -6.31
CA GLN A 165 -0.72 -2.00 -7.29
C GLN A 165 -1.03 -1.22 -8.58
N ALA A 166 -2.26 -1.31 -9.09
CA ALA A 166 -2.69 -0.54 -10.26
C ALA A 166 -2.65 0.97 -10.00
N ARG A 167 -3.16 1.40 -8.84
CA ARG A 167 -3.19 2.81 -8.41
C ARG A 167 -1.78 3.39 -8.25
N LEU A 168 -0.89 2.65 -7.59
CA LEU A 168 0.51 3.05 -7.42
C LEU A 168 1.26 3.16 -8.74
N ARG A 169 0.99 2.28 -9.71
CA ARG A 169 1.54 2.41 -11.07
C ARG A 169 1.04 3.64 -11.81
N SER A 170 -0.23 4.03 -11.61
CA SER A 170 -0.79 5.26 -12.18
C SER A 170 -0.07 6.49 -11.63
N VAL A 171 -0.04 6.63 -10.32
CA VAL A 171 0.59 7.80 -9.67
C VAL A 171 2.10 7.86 -9.90
N ARG A 172 2.77 6.71 -10.12
CA ARG A 172 4.16 6.69 -10.56
C ARG A 172 4.33 7.39 -11.91
N GLY A 173 3.42 7.15 -12.84
CA GLY A 173 3.43 7.82 -14.14
C GLY A 173 3.10 9.31 -14.05
N GLU A 174 2.29 9.71 -13.08
CA GLU A 174 1.90 11.10 -12.83
C GLU A 174 3.03 11.91 -12.21
N ILE A 175 3.77 11.34 -11.24
CA ILE A 175 4.87 12.03 -10.55
C ILE A 175 6.18 12.02 -11.34
N ALA A 176 6.37 11.12 -12.30
CA ALA A 176 7.58 10.99 -13.10
C ALA A 176 7.69 12.11 -14.16
N VAL A 177 7.62 13.36 -13.72
CA VAL A 177 7.75 14.57 -14.52
C VAL A 177 8.82 15.48 -13.96
N GLY A 178 9.58 16.14 -14.84
CA GLY A 178 10.53 17.18 -14.48
C GLY A 178 10.17 18.50 -15.14
N LYS A 179 10.70 19.56 -14.64
CA LYS A 179 10.56 20.91 -15.20
C LYS A 179 11.90 21.64 -15.23
N LEU A 180 12.21 22.33 -16.33
CA LEU A 180 13.32 23.28 -16.47
C LEU A 180 12.82 24.53 -17.23
N SER A 181 11.65 25.02 -16.85
CA SER A 181 10.95 26.12 -17.50
C SER A 181 11.25 27.51 -16.91
N GLY A 182 12.16 27.55 -15.92
CA GLY A 182 12.58 28.79 -15.25
C GLY A 182 11.61 29.28 -14.18
N ALA A 183 11.84 30.51 -13.70
CA ALA A 183 11.20 31.07 -12.53
C ALA A 183 9.67 31.20 -12.63
N MET A 184 9.11 31.36 -13.84
CA MET A 184 7.67 31.57 -14.05
C MET A 184 7.06 30.58 -15.04
N GLY A 185 7.82 29.55 -15.46
CA GLY A 185 7.32 28.54 -16.39
C GLY A 185 7.28 28.96 -17.85
N THR A 186 7.86 30.13 -18.19
CA THR A 186 7.75 30.76 -19.51
C THR A 186 8.93 30.46 -20.45
N PHE A 187 9.93 29.70 -19.98
CA PHE A 187 11.16 29.44 -20.72
C PHE A 187 11.93 30.72 -21.14
N ALA A 188 11.85 31.76 -20.32
CA ALA A 188 12.39 33.08 -20.66
C ALA A 188 13.89 33.08 -20.97
N HIS A 189 14.67 32.22 -20.34
CA HIS A 189 16.12 32.16 -20.48
C HIS A 189 16.63 30.87 -21.17
N GLN A 190 15.82 29.81 -21.10
CA GLN A 190 16.16 28.50 -21.66
C GLN A 190 14.95 27.96 -22.44
N GLY A 191 15.20 27.44 -23.66
CA GLY A 191 14.11 26.94 -24.48
C GLY A 191 13.62 25.54 -24.05
N PRO A 192 12.39 25.14 -24.43
CA PRO A 192 11.79 23.84 -24.06
C PRO A 192 12.65 22.62 -24.41
N LYS A 193 13.49 22.71 -25.46
CA LYS A 193 14.40 21.61 -25.84
C LYS A 193 15.41 21.23 -24.78
N ILE A 194 15.77 22.18 -23.88
CA ILE A 194 16.66 21.90 -22.76
C ILE A 194 15.93 20.99 -21.77
N GLU A 195 14.69 21.34 -21.41
CA GLU A 195 13.84 20.55 -20.51
C GLU A 195 13.58 19.15 -21.07
N GLU A 196 13.16 19.04 -22.34
CA GLU A 196 12.91 17.75 -22.99
C GLU A 196 14.14 16.85 -22.95
N TYR A 197 15.32 17.40 -23.24
CA TYR A 197 16.58 16.67 -23.19
C TYR A 197 16.90 16.18 -21.79
N VAL A 198 16.86 17.07 -20.79
CA VAL A 198 17.20 16.75 -19.40
C VAL A 198 16.23 15.70 -18.85
N CYS A 199 14.93 15.92 -19.01
CA CYS A 199 13.92 14.98 -18.54
C CYS A 199 14.09 13.59 -19.17
N ALA A 200 14.31 13.52 -20.48
CA ALA A 200 14.55 12.25 -21.17
C ALA A 200 15.80 11.51 -20.64
N LYS A 201 16.89 12.23 -20.35
CA LYS A 201 18.12 11.66 -19.77
C LYS A 201 17.96 11.16 -18.35
N LEU A 202 17.07 11.80 -17.59
CA LEU A 202 16.76 11.43 -16.21
C LEU A 202 15.61 10.39 -16.09
N GLY A 203 15.07 9.91 -17.22
CA GLY A 203 13.95 8.96 -17.21
C GLY A 203 12.61 9.56 -16.81
N LEU A 204 12.49 10.89 -16.88
CA LEU A 204 11.29 11.66 -16.62
C LEU A 204 10.62 12.11 -17.94
N LYS A 205 9.37 12.54 -17.84
CA LYS A 205 8.72 13.33 -18.90
C LYS A 205 8.86 14.81 -18.58
N ALA A 206 8.98 15.67 -19.59
CA ALA A 206 8.80 17.10 -19.40
C ALA A 206 7.34 17.37 -18.99
N ASP A 207 7.13 18.23 -18.00
CA ASP A 207 5.78 18.67 -17.64
C ASP A 207 5.20 19.51 -18.80
N PRO A 208 4.02 19.18 -19.32
CA PRO A 208 3.44 19.91 -20.45
C PRO A 208 3.32 21.42 -20.22
N VAL A 209 3.06 21.81 -18.96
CA VAL A 209 2.97 23.17 -18.50
C VAL A 209 3.22 23.24 -17.00
N SER A 210 4.09 24.13 -16.58
CA SER A 210 4.37 24.44 -15.18
C SER A 210 4.40 25.95 -14.97
N ASN A 211 4.34 26.38 -13.73
CA ASN A 211 4.74 27.73 -13.34
C ASN A 211 6.15 27.68 -12.71
N GLN A 212 6.39 28.28 -11.55
CA GLN A 212 7.67 28.11 -10.88
C GLN A 212 7.90 26.67 -10.39
N VAL A 213 6.85 25.89 -10.19
CA VAL A 213 6.88 24.51 -9.67
C VAL A 213 6.06 23.55 -10.54
N VAL A 214 6.30 22.26 -10.42
CA VAL A 214 5.36 21.22 -10.85
C VAL A 214 4.10 21.31 -9.97
N GLN A 215 2.92 21.13 -10.54
CA GLN A 215 1.68 21.29 -9.78
C GLN A 215 1.50 20.21 -8.71
N ARG A 216 1.06 20.62 -7.51
CA ARG A 216 1.06 19.79 -6.30
C ARG A 216 -0.08 18.80 -6.20
N ASP A 217 -1.09 18.87 -7.07
CA ASP A 217 -2.09 17.82 -7.23
C ASP A 217 -1.48 16.44 -7.51
N ARG A 218 -0.36 16.37 -8.25
CA ARG A 218 0.43 15.14 -8.48
C ARG A 218 1.00 14.58 -7.17
N HIS A 219 1.55 15.44 -6.32
CA HIS A 219 2.10 15.08 -5.01
C HIS A 219 0.99 14.64 -4.05
N ALA A 220 -0.16 15.31 -4.08
CA ALA A 220 -1.35 14.96 -3.31
C ALA A 220 -1.92 13.59 -3.76
N SER A 221 -2.01 13.35 -5.07
CA SER A 221 -2.39 12.04 -5.65
C SER A 221 -1.47 10.92 -5.16
N TYR A 222 -0.16 11.15 -5.18
CA TYR A 222 0.86 10.22 -4.68
C TYR A 222 0.65 9.90 -3.19
N ALA A 223 0.57 10.92 -2.33
CA ALA A 223 0.39 10.76 -0.89
C ALA A 223 -0.95 10.07 -0.55
N THR A 224 -2.01 10.39 -1.28
CA THR A 224 -3.34 9.75 -1.12
C THR A 224 -3.30 8.28 -1.52
N ALA A 225 -2.58 7.91 -2.56
CA ALA A 225 -2.41 6.50 -2.95
C ALA A 225 -1.68 5.69 -1.86
N LEU A 226 -0.66 6.27 -1.21
CA LEU A 226 0.00 5.67 -0.05
C LEU A 226 -0.94 5.55 1.16
N ALA A 227 -1.74 6.58 1.43
CA ALA A 227 -2.71 6.59 2.53
C ALA A 227 -3.79 5.50 2.37
N LEU A 228 -4.29 5.28 1.15
CA LEU A 228 -5.23 4.20 0.84
C LEU A 228 -4.59 2.82 1.05
N LEU A 229 -3.33 2.63 0.67
CA LEU A 229 -2.60 1.37 0.93
C LEU A 229 -2.43 1.16 2.43
N ALA A 230 -2.04 2.19 3.18
CA ALA A 230 -1.92 2.13 4.64
C ALA A 230 -3.24 1.74 5.32
N ALA A 231 -4.37 2.28 4.85
CA ALA A 231 -5.70 1.95 5.36
C ALA A 231 -6.07 0.47 5.12
N SER A 232 -5.68 -0.12 3.99
CA SER A 232 -5.88 -1.55 3.74
C SER A 232 -4.99 -2.43 4.62
N ILE A 233 -3.72 -2.04 4.82
CA ILE A 233 -2.82 -2.74 5.76
C ILE A 233 -3.39 -2.69 7.19
N GLU A 234 -3.91 -1.54 7.63
CA GLU A 234 -4.59 -1.42 8.93
C GLU A 234 -5.81 -2.34 9.03
N LYS A 235 -6.63 -2.43 7.98
CA LYS A 235 -7.78 -3.35 7.94
C LYS A 235 -7.33 -4.81 8.11
N PHE A 236 -6.27 -5.25 7.42
CA PHE A 236 -5.74 -6.61 7.55
C PHE A 236 -5.22 -6.87 8.97
N ALA A 237 -4.45 -5.94 9.51
CA ALA A 237 -3.94 -6.00 10.87
C ALA A 237 -5.07 -6.02 11.93
N THR A 238 -6.11 -5.24 11.73
CA THR A 238 -7.30 -5.22 12.60
C THR A 238 -8.02 -6.55 12.61
N GLU A 239 -8.19 -7.17 11.44
CA GLU A 239 -8.80 -8.51 11.35
C GLU A 239 -7.96 -9.56 12.07
N ILE A 240 -6.62 -9.55 11.91
CA ILE A 240 -5.73 -10.48 12.62
C ILE A 240 -5.85 -10.27 14.15
N ARG A 241 -5.90 -9.02 14.63
CA ARG A 241 -6.14 -8.74 16.06
C ARG A 241 -7.46 -9.30 16.55
N HIS A 242 -8.52 -9.24 15.73
CA HIS A 242 -9.83 -9.85 16.09
C HIS A 242 -9.75 -11.38 16.14
N LEU A 243 -9.01 -12.01 15.21
CA LEU A 243 -8.83 -13.47 15.19
C LEU A 243 -7.98 -13.96 16.36
N GLN A 244 -7.06 -13.12 16.90
CA GLN A 244 -6.16 -13.46 18.00
C GLN A 244 -6.79 -13.25 19.40
N ARG A 245 -7.95 -12.62 19.50
CA ARG A 245 -8.60 -12.44 20.80
C ARG A 245 -8.78 -13.77 21.51
N THR A 246 -8.62 -13.79 22.85
CA THR A 246 -8.68 -14.99 23.68
C THR A 246 -9.93 -15.83 23.44
N GLU A 247 -11.09 -15.20 23.28
CA GLU A 247 -12.37 -15.85 23.04
C GLU A 247 -12.49 -16.46 21.64
N VAL A 248 -11.80 -15.87 20.65
CA VAL A 248 -11.82 -16.28 19.24
C VAL A 248 -10.70 -17.27 18.94
N LEU A 249 -9.46 -16.84 19.07
CA LEU A 249 -8.21 -17.58 18.88
C LEU A 249 -8.21 -18.49 17.64
N GLU A 250 -8.64 -17.96 16.50
CA GLU A 250 -8.66 -18.67 15.20
C GLU A 250 -7.35 -18.53 14.44
N ALA A 251 -6.63 -17.43 14.68
CA ALA A 251 -5.26 -17.19 14.20
C ALA A 251 -4.52 -16.26 15.16
N GLU A 252 -3.20 -16.33 15.20
CA GLU A 252 -2.35 -15.40 15.95
C GLU A 252 -1.06 -15.07 15.22
N GLU A 253 -0.41 -13.96 15.59
CA GLU A 253 0.94 -13.62 15.15
C GLU A 253 1.92 -14.71 15.55
N TYR A 254 2.89 -14.99 14.67
CA TYR A 254 3.99 -15.89 15.01
C TYR A 254 4.81 -15.30 16.17
N PHE A 255 5.03 -16.12 17.16
CA PHE A 255 5.79 -15.78 18.35
C PHE A 255 7.13 -16.53 18.33
N SER A 256 8.22 -15.78 18.08
CA SER A 256 9.54 -16.38 17.96
C SER A 256 10.10 -16.87 19.30
N GLU A 257 10.99 -17.86 19.27
CA GLU A 257 11.68 -18.33 20.44
C GLU A 257 12.46 -17.17 21.09
N GLY A 258 12.34 -17.04 22.42
CA GLY A 258 12.94 -15.96 23.19
C GLY A 258 12.18 -14.62 23.17
N GLN A 259 11.16 -14.45 22.31
CA GLN A 259 10.32 -13.27 22.33
C GLN A 259 9.53 -13.16 23.64
N LYS A 260 9.38 -11.94 24.16
CA LYS A 260 8.58 -11.67 25.36
C LYS A 260 7.31 -10.91 24.99
N GLY A 261 6.14 -11.48 25.26
CA GLY A 261 4.86 -10.88 24.92
C GLY A 261 4.33 -9.87 25.95
N SER A 262 4.79 -9.99 27.19
CA SER A 262 4.37 -9.12 28.30
C SER A 262 5.47 -9.05 29.36
N SER A 263 5.63 -7.87 29.97
CA SER A 263 6.54 -7.69 31.11
C SER A 263 6.00 -8.28 32.42
N ALA A 264 4.67 -8.46 32.54
CA ALA A 264 4.02 -8.89 33.75
C ALA A 264 3.49 -10.34 33.68
N MET A 265 2.99 -10.77 32.53
CA MET A 265 2.37 -12.10 32.35
C MET A 265 3.11 -12.89 31.27
N PRO A 266 3.96 -13.90 31.65
CA PRO A 266 4.84 -14.60 30.70
C PRO A 266 4.12 -15.32 29.55
N HIS A 267 2.87 -15.76 29.77
CA HIS A 267 2.06 -16.46 28.78
C HIS A 267 1.32 -15.54 27.81
N LYS A 268 1.27 -14.23 28.07
CA LYS A 268 0.47 -13.28 27.28
C LYS A 268 1.17 -12.95 25.96
N ARG A 269 0.55 -13.33 24.86
CA ARG A 269 1.02 -13.04 23.49
C ARG A 269 0.17 -11.93 22.90
N ASN A 270 0.73 -10.71 22.87
CA ASN A 270 0.04 -9.55 22.32
C ASN A 270 0.26 -9.47 20.80
N PRO A 271 -0.74 -9.01 20.02
CA PRO A 271 -0.61 -8.78 18.57
C PRO A 271 0.15 -7.46 18.27
N ILE A 272 1.43 -7.39 18.70
CA ILE A 272 2.22 -6.15 18.72
C ILE A 272 2.50 -5.64 17.29
N VAL A 273 2.74 -6.54 16.34
CA VAL A 273 3.00 -6.17 14.95
C VAL A 273 1.74 -5.55 14.34
N SER A 274 0.59 -6.18 14.52
CA SER A 274 -0.70 -5.67 14.01
C SER A 274 -1.08 -4.33 14.66
N GLU A 275 -0.84 -4.17 15.98
CA GLU A 275 -1.08 -2.90 16.69
C GLU A 275 -0.18 -1.79 16.16
N ASN A 276 1.10 -2.09 15.91
CA ASN A 276 2.07 -1.17 15.34
C ASN A 276 1.64 -0.72 13.93
N LEU A 277 1.23 -1.66 13.07
CA LEU A 277 0.73 -1.36 11.72
C LEU A 277 -0.51 -0.44 11.76
N CYS A 278 -1.45 -0.68 12.68
CA CYS A 278 -2.61 0.19 12.86
C CYS A 278 -2.21 1.61 13.30
N GLY A 279 -1.21 1.73 14.17
CA GLY A 279 -0.69 3.02 14.61
C GLY A 279 -0.01 3.80 13.48
N LEU A 280 0.87 3.15 12.72
CA LEU A 280 1.62 3.78 11.62
C LEU A 280 0.72 4.23 10.46
N ALA A 281 -0.36 3.50 10.18
CA ALA A 281 -1.33 3.88 9.15
C ALA A 281 -1.96 5.26 9.40
N ARG A 282 -2.12 5.66 10.67
CA ARG A 282 -2.64 6.97 11.04
C ARG A 282 -1.73 8.10 10.57
N LEU A 283 -0.41 7.92 10.70
CA LEU A 283 0.60 8.90 10.28
C LEU A 283 0.57 9.09 8.77
N VAL A 284 0.55 8.00 8.00
CA VAL A 284 0.50 8.08 6.54
C VAL A 284 -0.77 8.79 6.06
N ARG A 285 -1.92 8.53 6.70
CA ARG A 285 -3.17 9.25 6.37
C ARG A 285 -3.11 10.73 6.73
N ALA A 286 -2.55 11.08 7.89
CA ALA A 286 -2.37 12.48 8.27
C ALA A 286 -1.48 13.24 7.28
N ASN A 287 -0.39 12.61 6.83
CA ASN A 287 0.51 13.20 5.83
C ASN A 287 -0.18 13.46 4.48
N SER A 288 -1.16 12.62 4.08
CA SER A 288 -1.91 12.85 2.84
C SER A 288 -2.80 14.09 2.91
N VAL A 289 -3.30 14.45 4.09
CA VAL A 289 -4.04 15.70 4.30
C VAL A 289 -3.12 16.91 4.09
N ALA A 290 -1.93 16.88 4.70
CA ALA A 290 -0.94 17.95 4.51
C ALA A 290 -0.49 18.09 3.04
N ALA A 291 -0.40 16.97 2.29
CA ALA A 291 -0.12 17.03 0.86
C ALA A 291 -1.25 17.66 0.04
N MET A 292 -2.51 17.45 0.42
CA MET A 292 -3.67 18.10 -0.23
C MET A 292 -3.69 19.60 0.05
N GLU A 293 -3.32 20.05 1.26
CA GLU A 293 -3.21 21.47 1.59
C GLU A 293 -2.15 22.21 0.73
N ASN A 294 -1.11 21.48 0.27
CA ASN A 294 -0.07 22.05 -0.60
C ASN A 294 -0.54 22.32 -2.05
N VAL A 295 -1.74 21.91 -2.44
CA VAL A 295 -2.28 22.19 -3.79
C VAL A 295 -2.57 23.68 -3.95
N ALA A 296 -3.06 24.34 -2.91
CA ALA A 296 -3.47 25.74 -2.92
C ALA A 296 -2.31 26.69 -2.61
N LEU A 297 -1.38 26.86 -3.55
CA LEU A 297 -0.30 27.82 -3.45
C LEU A 297 -0.72 29.21 -3.97
N TRP A 298 -0.07 30.27 -3.49
CA TRP A 298 -0.31 31.63 -3.97
C TRP A 298 0.37 31.87 -5.33
N HIS A 299 -0.38 32.38 -6.26
CA HIS A 299 0.06 32.77 -7.60
C HIS A 299 0.85 31.63 -8.30
N GLU A 300 2.03 31.92 -8.83
CA GLU A 300 2.91 30.95 -9.49
C GLU A 300 3.65 30.06 -8.50
N ARG A 301 3.78 30.49 -7.24
CA ARG A 301 4.29 29.71 -6.09
C ARG A 301 4.45 30.59 -4.86
N ASP A 302 4.14 30.07 -3.68
CA ASP A 302 4.76 30.42 -2.40
C ASP A 302 5.57 29.23 -1.87
N ILE A 303 6.35 29.42 -0.78
CA ILE A 303 7.26 28.37 -0.28
C ILE A 303 6.64 27.49 0.81
N SER A 304 5.37 27.65 1.16
CA SER A 304 4.71 26.91 2.25
C SER A 304 4.76 25.39 2.06
N HIS A 305 4.63 24.91 0.82
CA HIS A 305 4.72 23.49 0.50
C HIS A 305 6.07 22.85 0.85
N SER A 306 7.16 23.60 0.74
CA SER A 306 8.53 23.08 0.79
C SER A 306 8.85 22.45 2.15
N SER A 307 8.53 23.13 3.26
CA SER A 307 8.75 22.61 4.61
C SER A 307 7.93 21.34 4.89
N VAL A 308 6.72 21.29 4.35
CA VAL A 308 5.81 20.14 4.49
C VAL A 308 6.35 18.94 3.72
N GLU A 309 6.68 19.12 2.44
CA GLU A 309 7.14 18.04 1.55
C GLU A 309 8.44 17.40 2.02
N ARG A 310 9.37 18.17 2.59
CA ARG A 310 10.62 17.67 3.18
C ARG A 310 10.40 16.68 4.32
N VAL A 311 9.24 16.71 4.97
CA VAL A 311 8.84 15.82 6.05
C VAL A 311 7.95 14.70 5.52
N ILE A 312 6.81 15.05 4.89
CA ILE A 312 5.76 14.06 4.62
C ILE A 312 6.12 13.05 3.52
N MET A 313 6.92 13.43 2.51
CA MET A 313 7.26 12.53 1.41
C MET A 313 8.24 11.42 1.86
N PRO A 314 9.39 11.74 2.51
CA PRO A 314 10.24 10.73 3.10
C PRO A 314 9.51 9.87 4.13
N ASP A 315 8.80 10.51 5.07
CA ASP A 315 8.15 9.80 6.17
C ASP A 315 7.08 8.83 5.68
N SER A 316 6.23 9.24 4.73
CA SER A 316 5.17 8.39 4.20
C SER A 316 5.72 7.18 3.46
N THR A 317 6.77 7.35 2.63
CA THR A 317 7.37 6.26 1.87
C THR A 317 8.15 5.29 2.75
N ILE A 318 8.88 5.82 3.74
CA ILE A 318 9.61 5.02 4.74
C ILE A 318 8.62 4.16 5.55
N LEU A 319 7.52 4.77 6.01
CA LEU A 319 6.51 4.04 6.78
C LEU A 319 5.83 2.96 5.93
N ILE A 320 5.44 3.26 4.70
CA ILE A 320 4.80 2.28 3.81
C ILE A 320 5.74 1.11 3.48
N ASP A 321 7.02 1.38 3.22
CA ASP A 321 8.01 0.33 2.97
C ASP A 321 8.17 -0.60 4.19
N TYR A 322 8.26 -0.02 5.39
CA TYR A 322 8.30 -0.77 6.64
C TYR A 322 7.00 -1.57 6.86
N MET A 323 5.85 -0.95 6.69
CA MET A 323 4.54 -1.59 6.89
C MET A 323 4.33 -2.76 5.93
N LEU A 324 4.72 -2.62 4.65
CA LEU A 324 4.67 -3.70 3.66
C LEU A 324 5.55 -4.88 4.06
N ALA A 325 6.77 -4.62 4.51
CA ALA A 325 7.66 -5.69 4.98
C ALA A 325 7.05 -6.43 6.18
N LYS A 326 6.51 -5.70 7.15
CA LYS A 326 5.92 -6.28 8.37
C LYS A 326 4.63 -7.03 8.12
N VAL A 327 3.69 -6.49 7.32
CA VAL A 327 2.43 -7.19 7.03
C VAL A 327 2.66 -8.43 6.16
N THR A 328 3.66 -8.39 5.28
CA THR A 328 4.02 -9.56 4.46
C THR A 328 4.54 -10.69 5.34
N ASP A 329 5.51 -10.39 6.22
CA ASP A 329 6.06 -11.35 7.17
C ASP A 329 4.98 -11.89 8.12
N LEU A 330 4.11 -11.02 8.64
CA LEU A 330 2.98 -11.38 9.49
C LEU A 330 2.03 -12.39 8.83
N ILE A 331 1.65 -12.17 7.56
CA ILE A 331 0.74 -13.07 6.83
C ILE A 331 1.45 -14.37 6.43
N GLU A 332 2.73 -14.30 6.07
CA GLU A 332 3.55 -15.46 5.69
C GLU A 332 3.68 -16.46 6.84
N HIS A 333 3.87 -15.96 8.07
CA HIS A 333 4.11 -16.76 9.26
C HIS A 333 2.91 -16.86 10.22
N LEU A 334 1.72 -16.43 9.78
CA LEU A 334 0.51 -16.45 10.60
C LEU A 334 0.23 -17.87 11.11
N VAL A 335 0.09 -18.02 12.43
CA VAL A 335 -0.31 -19.27 13.06
C VAL A 335 -1.82 -19.39 12.99
N VAL A 336 -2.31 -20.47 12.41
CA VAL A 336 -3.75 -20.71 12.19
C VAL A 336 -4.18 -21.94 12.96
N TYR A 337 -5.34 -21.88 13.62
CA TYR A 337 -5.90 -22.91 14.47
C TYR A 337 -7.20 -23.50 13.89
N PRO A 338 -7.13 -24.53 13.01
CA PRO A 338 -8.31 -25.14 12.36
C PRO A 338 -9.35 -25.67 13.36
N ASP A 339 -8.89 -26.27 14.46
CA ASP A 339 -9.81 -26.83 15.48
C ASP A 339 -10.57 -25.74 16.23
N ARG A 340 -9.95 -24.57 16.46
CA ARG A 340 -10.64 -23.41 17.03
C ARG A 340 -11.67 -22.84 16.06
N MET A 341 -11.34 -22.76 14.76
CA MET A 341 -12.31 -22.33 13.74
C MET A 341 -13.54 -23.26 13.71
N ARG A 342 -13.33 -24.59 13.78
CA ARG A 342 -14.42 -25.56 13.87
C ARG A 342 -15.26 -25.38 15.13
N ARG A 343 -14.62 -25.31 16.29
CA ARG A 343 -15.30 -25.09 17.57
C ARG A 343 -16.13 -23.79 17.58
N ASN A 344 -15.58 -22.71 17.03
CA ASN A 344 -16.29 -21.44 16.96
C ASN A 344 -17.49 -21.50 15.98
N LEU A 345 -17.37 -22.23 14.88
CA LEU A 345 -18.49 -22.48 13.96
C LEU A 345 -19.66 -23.20 14.68
N GLU A 346 -19.34 -24.13 15.57
CA GLU A 346 -20.31 -24.95 16.33
C GLU A 346 -20.86 -24.26 17.57
N LEU A 347 -20.26 -23.13 17.99
CA LEU A 347 -20.53 -22.45 19.26
C LEU A 347 -22.01 -22.10 19.46
N THR A 348 -22.73 -21.80 18.40
CA THR A 348 -24.15 -21.42 18.46
C THR A 348 -25.11 -22.58 18.24
N GLY A 349 -24.64 -23.85 18.38
CA GLY A 349 -25.51 -25.02 18.23
C GLY A 349 -26.16 -25.14 16.84
N GLY A 350 -25.48 -24.70 15.80
CA GLY A 350 -25.94 -24.81 14.41
C GLY A 350 -26.84 -23.68 13.93
N LEU A 351 -27.02 -22.61 14.67
CA LEU A 351 -27.83 -21.44 14.27
C LEU A 351 -27.35 -20.79 12.96
N VAL A 352 -26.06 -20.90 12.65
CA VAL A 352 -25.46 -20.42 11.40
C VAL A 352 -26.05 -21.06 10.14
N TYR A 353 -26.78 -22.18 10.29
CA TYR A 353 -27.43 -22.91 9.20
C TYR A 353 -28.92 -22.62 9.05
N SER A 354 -29.51 -21.77 9.91
CA SER A 354 -30.96 -21.49 9.95
C SER A 354 -31.52 -21.03 8.61
N GLN A 355 -30.79 -20.20 7.85
CA GLN A 355 -31.21 -19.78 6.51
C GLN A 355 -31.24 -20.94 5.53
N ARG A 356 -30.28 -21.86 5.57
CA ARG A 356 -30.28 -23.03 4.68
C ARG A 356 -31.47 -23.93 4.97
N LEU A 357 -31.80 -24.15 6.27
CA LEU A 357 -32.98 -24.92 6.66
C LEU A 357 -34.27 -24.27 6.14
N LEU A 358 -34.41 -22.96 6.30
CA LEU A 358 -35.53 -22.18 5.77
C LEU A 358 -35.68 -22.36 4.23
N LEU A 359 -34.58 -22.22 3.51
CA LEU A 359 -34.60 -22.36 2.04
C LEU A 359 -34.95 -23.81 1.62
N ALA A 360 -34.46 -24.81 2.34
CA ALA A 360 -34.79 -26.21 2.06
C ALA A 360 -36.29 -26.53 2.19
N LEU A 361 -36.93 -25.95 3.22
CA LEU A 361 -38.39 -26.07 3.38
C LEU A 361 -39.15 -25.44 2.19
N ILE A 362 -38.74 -24.25 1.78
CA ILE A 362 -39.31 -23.54 0.64
C ILE A 362 -39.10 -24.35 -0.67
N GLU A 363 -37.92 -24.90 -0.89
CA GLU A 363 -37.59 -25.76 -2.04
C GLU A 363 -38.46 -27.02 -2.09
N LYS A 364 -39.01 -27.46 -0.94
CA LYS A 364 -39.94 -28.58 -0.83
C LYS A 364 -41.44 -28.17 -0.91
N GLY A 365 -41.69 -26.92 -1.21
CA GLY A 365 -43.06 -26.41 -1.40
C GLY A 365 -43.73 -25.89 -0.15
N ALA A 366 -43.04 -25.79 0.99
CA ALA A 366 -43.61 -25.18 2.19
C ALA A 366 -43.77 -23.68 2.01
N GLN A 367 -44.82 -23.10 2.61
CA GLN A 367 -45.08 -21.66 2.56
C GLN A 367 -43.98 -20.89 3.32
N ARG A 368 -43.50 -19.80 2.72
CA ARG A 368 -42.37 -19.00 3.26
C ARG A 368 -42.62 -18.52 4.69
N LYS A 369 -43.85 -18.04 5.00
CA LYS A 369 -44.18 -17.51 6.32
C LYS A 369 -44.12 -18.61 7.38
N GLU A 370 -44.76 -19.72 7.14
CA GLU A 370 -44.82 -20.87 8.03
C GLU A 370 -43.40 -21.48 8.24
N SER A 371 -42.64 -21.59 7.16
CA SER A 371 -41.24 -22.03 7.23
C SER A 371 -40.38 -21.11 8.09
N TYR A 372 -40.54 -19.79 7.94
CA TYR A 372 -39.81 -18.81 8.75
C TYR A 372 -40.18 -18.94 10.25
N GLU A 373 -41.49 -19.02 10.55
CA GLU A 373 -41.99 -19.16 11.94
C GLU A 373 -41.50 -20.47 12.59
N ALA A 374 -41.48 -21.57 11.85
CA ALA A 374 -40.98 -22.85 12.34
C ALA A 374 -39.46 -22.80 12.60
N VAL A 375 -38.66 -22.29 11.66
CA VAL A 375 -37.22 -22.15 11.86
C VAL A 375 -36.89 -21.17 12.98
N GLN A 376 -37.58 -20.01 13.04
CA GLN A 376 -37.38 -19.04 14.10
C GLN A 376 -37.70 -19.60 15.49
N ARG A 377 -38.83 -20.33 15.67
CA ARG A 377 -39.20 -20.98 16.91
C ARG A 377 -38.09 -21.94 17.40
N ASN A 378 -37.61 -22.81 16.51
CA ASN A 378 -36.56 -23.77 16.85
C ASN A 378 -35.20 -23.08 17.10
N ALA A 379 -34.86 -22.06 16.32
CA ALA A 379 -33.65 -21.28 16.50
C ALA A 379 -33.65 -20.54 17.86
N MET A 380 -34.78 -19.96 18.24
CA MET A 380 -34.89 -19.29 19.55
C MET A 380 -34.91 -20.28 20.74
N ALA A 381 -35.43 -21.50 20.55
CA ALA A 381 -35.32 -22.56 21.53
C ALA A 381 -33.83 -23.00 21.70
N SER A 382 -33.12 -23.21 20.61
CA SER A 382 -31.69 -23.51 20.61
C SER A 382 -30.86 -22.39 21.29
N TRP A 383 -31.14 -21.14 20.97
CA TRP A 383 -30.47 -19.97 21.55
C TRP A 383 -30.64 -19.92 23.11
N ARG A 384 -31.77 -20.40 23.62
CA ARG A 384 -32.06 -20.46 25.06
C ARG A 384 -31.52 -21.73 25.74
N GLY A 385 -30.72 -22.54 25.07
CA GLY A 385 -30.11 -23.75 25.61
C GLY A 385 -30.96 -25.01 25.48
N GLY A 386 -32.01 -25.00 24.63
CA GLY A 386 -32.88 -26.15 24.37
C GLY A 386 -32.28 -27.28 23.52
N GLY A 387 -31.01 -27.18 23.17
CA GLY A 387 -30.29 -28.16 22.33
C GLY A 387 -29.83 -27.61 20.98
N ALA A 388 -29.19 -28.45 20.17
CA ALA A 388 -28.75 -28.07 18.83
C ALA A 388 -29.95 -27.82 17.90
N LEU A 389 -29.83 -26.84 17.00
CA LEU A 389 -30.88 -26.51 16.04
C LEU A 389 -31.27 -27.72 15.15
N GLN A 390 -30.30 -28.55 14.78
CA GLN A 390 -30.57 -29.77 14.01
C GLN A 390 -31.51 -30.72 14.77
N ASP A 391 -31.22 -31.03 16.04
CA ASP A 391 -32.02 -31.93 16.86
C ASP A 391 -33.45 -31.43 17.07
N LEU A 392 -33.59 -30.12 17.26
CA LEU A 392 -34.89 -29.47 17.38
C LEU A 392 -35.67 -29.49 16.05
N ALA A 393 -34.99 -29.27 14.94
CA ALA A 393 -35.62 -29.32 13.60
C ALA A 393 -36.10 -30.72 13.24
N GLU A 394 -35.38 -31.78 13.63
CA GLU A 394 -35.77 -33.18 13.42
C GLU A 394 -37.03 -33.57 14.23
N LYS A 395 -37.25 -32.89 15.38
CA LYS A 395 -38.40 -33.13 16.22
C LYS A 395 -39.61 -32.21 15.93
N ASP A 396 -39.43 -31.17 15.12
CA ASP A 396 -40.51 -30.24 14.81
C ASP A 396 -41.48 -30.85 13.80
N PRO A 397 -42.79 -30.97 14.11
CA PRO A 397 -43.77 -31.61 13.22
C PRO A 397 -43.90 -30.97 11.84
N PHE A 398 -43.78 -29.63 11.76
CA PHE A 398 -43.88 -28.91 10.50
C PHE A 398 -42.64 -29.17 9.63
N ILE A 399 -41.45 -29.15 10.22
CA ILE A 399 -40.19 -29.38 9.49
C ILE A 399 -40.12 -30.83 9.02
N SER A 400 -40.43 -31.80 9.88
CA SER A 400 -40.39 -33.23 9.57
C SER A 400 -41.46 -33.70 8.56
N GLN A 401 -42.55 -32.93 8.41
CA GLN A 401 -43.55 -33.14 7.34
C GLN A 401 -42.98 -32.84 5.95
N HIS A 402 -42.02 -31.89 5.82
CA HIS A 402 -41.50 -31.44 4.54
C HIS A 402 -40.09 -32.00 4.25
N LEU A 403 -39.28 -32.24 5.27
CA LEU A 403 -37.90 -32.72 5.16
C LEU A 403 -37.70 -33.95 5.99
N ASN A 404 -37.12 -35.01 5.42
CA ASN A 404 -36.68 -36.18 6.18
C ASN A 404 -35.36 -35.91 6.92
N GLY A 405 -34.97 -36.76 7.88
CA GLY A 405 -33.76 -36.59 8.69
C GLY A 405 -32.46 -36.43 7.87
N ARG A 406 -32.32 -37.14 6.73
CA ARG A 406 -31.17 -36.99 5.84
C ARG A 406 -31.15 -35.61 5.16
N GLU A 407 -32.29 -35.10 4.74
CA GLU A 407 -32.41 -33.79 4.12
C GLU A 407 -32.14 -32.67 5.14
N ILE A 408 -32.63 -32.83 6.37
CA ILE A 408 -32.29 -31.91 7.47
C ILE A 408 -30.79 -31.91 7.71
N ALA A 409 -30.15 -33.09 7.88
CA ALA A 409 -28.72 -33.19 8.11
C ALA A 409 -27.87 -32.52 7.00
N THR A 410 -28.32 -32.57 5.72
CA THR A 410 -27.61 -31.86 4.63
C THR A 410 -27.63 -30.35 4.78
N CYS A 411 -28.63 -29.78 5.47
CA CYS A 411 -28.69 -28.33 5.72
C CYS A 411 -27.58 -27.85 6.68
N PHE A 412 -27.07 -28.74 7.53
CA PHE A 412 -26.02 -28.46 8.52
C PHE A 412 -24.60 -28.80 8.01
N ASN A 413 -24.46 -29.03 6.70
CA ASN A 413 -23.15 -29.28 6.10
C ASN A 413 -22.47 -27.96 5.67
N PRO A 414 -21.33 -27.55 6.28
CA PRO A 414 -20.62 -26.33 5.92
C PRO A 414 -20.09 -26.31 4.49
N GLN A 415 -19.84 -27.49 3.89
CA GLN A 415 -19.36 -27.59 2.50
C GLN A 415 -20.36 -27.06 1.46
N TYR A 416 -21.65 -27.02 1.80
CA TYR A 416 -22.66 -26.38 0.96
C TYR A 416 -22.34 -24.92 0.65
N TYR A 417 -21.80 -24.19 1.61
CA TYR A 417 -21.44 -22.77 1.46
C TYR A 417 -20.19 -22.57 0.61
N LEU A 418 -19.35 -23.58 0.49
CA LEU A 418 -18.11 -23.53 -0.28
C LEU A 418 -18.25 -24.09 -1.71
N ARG A 419 -19.42 -24.56 -2.13
CA ARG A 419 -19.65 -25.21 -3.44
C ARG A 419 -19.28 -24.37 -4.66
N HIS A 420 -19.22 -23.04 -4.54
CA HIS A 420 -18.82 -22.12 -5.60
C HIS A 420 -17.40 -21.59 -5.47
N LEU A 421 -16.64 -22.04 -4.48
CA LEU A 421 -15.31 -21.53 -4.16
C LEU A 421 -14.33 -21.64 -5.33
N ASP A 422 -14.36 -22.78 -6.06
CA ASP A 422 -13.55 -22.97 -7.27
C ASP A 422 -13.84 -21.95 -8.37
N GLN A 423 -15.09 -21.55 -8.52
CA GLN A 423 -15.48 -20.53 -9.50
C GLN A 423 -14.95 -19.16 -9.08
N ILE A 424 -15.02 -18.83 -7.78
CA ILE A 424 -14.50 -17.57 -7.22
C ILE A 424 -12.98 -17.53 -7.41
N TYR A 425 -12.25 -18.60 -7.05
CA TYR A 425 -10.78 -18.68 -7.22
C TYR A 425 -10.36 -18.57 -8.68
N ARG A 426 -11.07 -19.22 -9.59
CA ARG A 426 -10.82 -19.04 -11.04
C ARG A 426 -11.02 -17.60 -11.50
N ARG A 427 -12.02 -16.89 -10.98
CA ARG A 427 -12.29 -15.49 -11.29
C ARG A 427 -11.18 -14.57 -10.77
N VAL A 428 -10.69 -14.79 -9.54
CA VAL A 428 -9.67 -14.00 -8.87
C VAL A 428 -8.29 -14.24 -9.50
N PHE A 429 -7.84 -15.48 -9.54
CA PHE A 429 -6.43 -15.79 -9.85
C PHE A 429 -6.15 -16.01 -11.35
N ARG A 430 -7.14 -16.32 -12.19
CA ARG A 430 -6.93 -16.41 -13.67
C ARG A 430 -6.71 -15.06 -14.34
N ARG A 431 -7.33 -13.98 -13.85
CA ARG A 431 -7.08 -12.62 -14.37
C ARG A 431 -5.65 -12.17 -14.18
N ALA A 432 -4.99 -12.60 -13.11
CA ALA A 432 -3.59 -12.29 -12.84
C ALA A 432 -2.63 -12.92 -13.88
N LYS A 433 -2.87 -14.17 -14.29
CA LYS A 433 -2.04 -14.86 -15.31
C LYS A 433 -2.20 -14.26 -16.72
N ALA A 434 -3.38 -13.77 -17.08
CA ALA A 434 -3.61 -13.13 -18.39
C ALA A 434 -2.92 -11.76 -18.51
N SER A 435 -2.89 -10.96 -17.44
CA SER A 435 -2.21 -9.64 -17.43
C SER A 435 -0.68 -9.75 -17.44
N SER A 436 -0.11 -10.81 -16.87
CA SER A 436 1.33 -11.08 -16.91
C SER A 436 1.82 -11.64 -18.25
N GLY A 437 0.95 -12.34 -18.99
CA GLY A 437 1.24 -12.89 -20.34
C GLY A 437 1.31 -11.85 -21.44
N VAL A 438 0.54 -10.75 -21.34
CA VAL A 438 0.53 -9.66 -22.32
C VAL A 438 1.81 -8.82 -22.24
N LYS A 439 2.45 -8.70 -21.06
CA LYS A 439 3.73 -7.97 -20.94
C LYS A 439 4.92 -8.72 -21.52
N LYS A 440 4.94 -10.05 -21.52
CA LYS A 440 6.03 -10.84 -22.12
C LYS A 440 6.02 -10.82 -23.65
N LYS A 441 4.89 -10.53 -24.31
CA LYS A 441 4.81 -10.40 -25.78
C LYS A 441 5.21 -9.02 -26.28
N ARG A 442 5.05 -7.94 -25.50
CA ARG A 442 5.48 -6.57 -25.88
C ARG A 442 6.96 -6.25 -25.63
N ALA A 443 7.68 -7.07 -24.90
CA ALA A 443 9.12 -6.94 -24.69
C ALA A 443 9.96 -7.75 -25.68
N ARG A 444 9.32 -8.43 -26.67
CA ARG A 444 9.99 -9.21 -27.75
C ARG A 444 9.64 -8.74 -29.16
N SER A 445 8.95 -7.63 -29.29
CA SER A 445 8.74 -6.88 -30.54
C SER A 445 9.31 -5.45 -30.37
#